data_f3eb8089abc650993537092072801a46
#
_entry.id   f3eb8089abc650993537092072801a46
#
_cell.length_a   1.000
_cell.length_b   1.000
_cell.length_c   1.000
_cell.angle_alpha   90.00
_cell.angle_beta   90.00
_cell.angle_gamma   90.00
#
_symmetry.space_group_name_H-M   'P 1'
#
loop_
_entity.id
_entity.type
_entity.pdbx_description
1 polymer ?
#
loop_
_entity_poly.entity_id
_entity_poly.type
_entity_poly.pdbx_seq_one_letter_code
_entity_poly.pdbx_strand_id
1 'polypeptide(L)'
;MFALVHGNLTLAVNTKSANFQIANAKQINFDAEFIHLKSLSAIFSYNDQALRADYEILTASRTSQALDVNSTLIGNQLFIEPGAKVSCAIFNTETGPIYIGKEAEVLEGAIIRGPFALGEHSIVKMAAKIYGATTVGPHSKVGGEIHNAVIFGYSNKGHDGYLGNAVLGEWCNIGADSNNSNLKNNYAEVKLWHYGTQNFQKTGLQFCGLIMADHAKCGINTMFNTGTVVGVSCNIFGSGFPRNFVPDFSWGGAHGFETYGLNKAFEVAEKVFERRGMDFNQVEKDILTAVFEQTESFRK
;
A
#
# COMPACT_ATOMS: atom_id res chain seq x y z
N MET A 1 28.57 -11.57 -13.09
CA MET A 1 27.18 -11.81 -12.77
C MET A 1 27.08 -12.77 -11.60
N PHE A 2 26.27 -12.47 -10.58
CA PHE A 2 26.03 -13.32 -9.43
C PHE A 2 24.51 -13.49 -9.27
N ALA A 3 24.10 -14.70 -8.81
CA ALA A 3 22.71 -14.94 -8.41
C ALA A 3 22.70 -15.45 -6.97
N LEU A 4 21.93 -14.80 -6.10
CA LEU A 4 21.64 -15.26 -4.75
C LEU A 4 20.43 -16.21 -4.83
N VAL A 5 20.59 -17.43 -4.35
CA VAL A 5 19.57 -18.48 -4.48
C VAL A 5 19.27 -19.14 -3.13
N HIS A 6 18.02 -19.61 -2.95
CA HIS A 6 17.62 -20.48 -1.85
C HIS A 6 16.86 -21.67 -2.43
N GLY A 7 17.49 -22.83 -2.44
CA GLY A 7 16.99 -23.97 -3.20
C GLY A 7 16.84 -23.64 -4.69
N ASN A 8 15.64 -23.79 -5.22
CA ASN A 8 15.31 -23.47 -6.62
C ASN A 8 14.84 -22.01 -6.83
N LEU A 9 14.80 -21.22 -5.77
CA LEU A 9 14.33 -19.83 -5.83
C LEU A 9 15.52 -18.89 -6.02
N THR A 10 15.44 -18.01 -7.02
CA THR A 10 16.39 -16.91 -7.20
C THR A 10 15.88 -15.70 -6.43
N LEU A 11 16.65 -15.25 -5.42
CA LEU A 11 16.29 -14.13 -4.55
C LEU A 11 16.76 -12.80 -5.11
N ALA A 12 17.95 -12.77 -5.70
CA ALA A 12 18.51 -11.57 -6.28
C ALA A 12 19.52 -11.92 -7.38
N VAL A 13 19.64 -11.03 -8.38
CA VAL A 13 20.64 -11.14 -9.45
C VAL A 13 21.38 -9.82 -9.58
N ASN A 14 22.73 -9.89 -9.55
CA ASN A 14 23.58 -8.76 -9.86
C ASN A 14 24.11 -8.92 -11.28
N THR A 15 23.67 -8.07 -12.21
CA THR A 15 24.08 -8.09 -13.60
C THR A 15 24.11 -6.65 -14.18
N LYS A 16 24.97 -6.44 -15.18
CA LYS A 16 25.01 -5.19 -15.96
C LYS A 16 24.19 -5.29 -17.26
N SER A 17 23.57 -6.43 -17.54
CA SER A 17 22.82 -6.67 -18.77
C SER A 17 21.35 -6.95 -18.46
N ALA A 18 20.46 -6.32 -19.21
CA ALA A 18 19.02 -6.62 -19.16
C ALA A 18 18.71 -8.02 -19.73
N ASN A 19 19.52 -8.51 -20.66
CA ASN A 19 19.43 -9.85 -21.24
C ASN A 19 20.44 -10.77 -20.59
N PHE A 20 20.08 -11.40 -19.48
CA PHE A 20 20.93 -12.36 -18.78
C PHE A 20 20.25 -13.72 -18.63
N GLN A 21 21.07 -14.77 -18.56
CA GLN A 21 20.60 -16.11 -18.22
C GLN A 21 21.15 -16.50 -16.85
N ILE A 22 20.26 -16.78 -15.91
CA ILE A 22 20.61 -17.15 -14.53
C ILE A 22 21.50 -18.38 -14.49
N ALA A 23 21.31 -19.32 -15.41
CA ALA A 23 22.15 -20.52 -15.54
C ALA A 23 23.65 -20.23 -15.70
N ASN A 24 24.00 -19.03 -16.22
CA ASN A 24 25.39 -18.60 -16.43
C ASN A 24 25.92 -17.74 -15.26
N ALA A 25 25.14 -17.57 -14.19
CA ALA A 25 25.55 -16.80 -13.03
C ALA A 25 26.28 -17.67 -12.02
N LYS A 26 27.29 -17.10 -11.34
CA LYS A 26 27.83 -17.72 -10.13
C LYS A 26 26.72 -17.73 -9.06
N GLN A 27 26.23 -18.90 -8.71
CA GLN A 27 25.22 -19.06 -7.68
C GLN A 27 25.87 -18.95 -6.28
N ILE A 28 25.19 -18.22 -5.41
CA ILE A 28 25.55 -18.08 -4.00
C ILE A 28 24.33 -18.54 -3.20
N ASN A 29 24.48 -19.59 -2.42
CA ASN A 29 23.41 -20.07 -1.54
C ASN A 29 23.15 -19.06 -0.42
N PHE A 30 21.88 -18.83 -0.15
CA PHE A 30 21.39 -18.01 0.94
C PHE A 30 20.58 -18.92 1.89
N ASP A 31 21.17 -19.26 3.01
CA ASP A 31 20.58 -20.24 3.94
C ASP A 31 19.85 -19.60 5.13
N ALA A 32 19.84 -18.25 5.20
CA ALA A 32 19.09 -17.52 6.22
C ALA A 32 17.58 -17.45 5.90
N GLU A 33 16.78 -17.23 6.93
CA GLU A 33 15.34 -16.98 6.76
C GLU A 33 15.09 -15.70 5.98
N PHE A 34 14.06 -15.69 5.15
CA PHE A 34 13.63 -14.53 4.40
C PHE A 34 12.10 -14.52 4.21
N ILE A 35 11.55 -13.34 4.01
CA ILE A 35 10.13 -13.18 3.67
C ILE A 35 9.95 -13.37 2.16
N HIS A 36 9.10 -14.31 1.78
CA HIS A 36 8.72 -14.54 0.39
C HIS A 36 7.26 -14.13 0.15
N LEU A 37 7.03 -13.06 -0.61
CA LEU A 37 5.70 -12.59 -0.97
C LEU A 37 5.14 -13.45 -2.11
N LYS A 38 4.38 -14.50 -1.77
CA LYS A 38 3.78 -15.44 -2.74
C LYS A 38 2.40 -15.01 -3.25
N SER A 39 1.80 -14.01 -2.62
CA SER A 39 0.46 -13.51 -2.95
C SER A 39 0.34 -12.03 -2.61
N LEU A 40 -0.66 -11.35 -3.16
CA LEU A 40 -0.92 -9.95 -2.85
C LEU A 40 -1.25 -9.73 -1.37
N SER A 41 -1.95 -10.68 -0.74
CA SER A 41 -2.25 -10.62 0.69
C SER A 41 -1.02 -10.78 1.58
N ALA A 42 0.05 -11.40 1.10
CA ALA A 42 1.31 -11.55 1.83
C ALA A 42 1.92 -10.18 2.19
N ILE A 43 1.67 -9.14 1.39
CA ILE A 43 2.17 -7.78 1.62
C ILE A 43 1.74 -7.27 3.00
N PHE A 44 0.44 -7.28 3.32
CA PHE A 44 -0.02 -6.84 4.63
C PHE A 44 0.14 -7.91 5.72
N SER A 45 0.14 -9.22 5.36
CA SER A 45 0.27 -10.29 6.34
C SER A 45 1.66 -10.39 6.96
N TYR A 46 2.72 -10.08 6.20
CA TYR A 46 4.09 -10.04 6.71
C TYR A 46 4.52 -8.65 7.19
N ASN A 47 3.66 -7.65 7.10
CA ASN A 47 4.00 -6.27 7.44
C ASN A 47 4.42 -6.11 8.91
N ASP A 48 3.81 -6.81 9.85
CA ASP A 48 4.22 -6.78 11.27
C ASP A 48 5.68 -7.23 11.45
N GLN A 49 6.03 -8.36 10.86
CA GLN A 49 7.40 -8.90 10.93
C GLN A 49 8.40 -7.95 10.27
N ALA A 50 8.08 -7.40 9.10
CA ALA A 50 8.93 -6.47 8.38
C ALA A 50 9.13 -5.17 9.16
N LEU A 51 8.06 -4.56 9.67
CA LEU A 51 8.11 -3.32 10.45
C LEU A 51 9.01 -3.43 11.68
N ARG A 52 8.95 -4.56 12.40
CA ARG A 52 9.80 -4.78 13.58
C ARG A 52 11.26 -4.90 13.19
N ALA A 53 11.56 -5.68 12.15
CA ALA A 53 12.93 -5.86 11.67
C ALA A 53 13.51 -4.53 11.13
N ASP A 54 12.74 -3.80 10.34
CA ASP A 54 13.15 -2.52 9.79
C ASP A 54 13.34 -1.46 10.88
N TYR A 55 12.48 -1.44 11.91
CA TYR A 55 12.62 -0.53 13.04
C TYR A 55 13.97 -0.70 13.74
N GLU A 56 14.36 -1.94 14.05
CA GLU A 56 15.66 -2.24 14.69
C GLU A 56 16.83 -1.77 13.81
N ILE A 57 16.77 -2.02 12.51
CA ILE A 57 17.83 -1.60 11.57
C ILE A 57 17.91 -0.09 11.44
N LEU A 58 16.75 0.56 11.24
CA LEU A 58 16.70 2.01 10.96
C LEU A 58 17.01 2.86 12.17
N THR A 59 16.77 2.37 13.39
CA THR A 59 16.98 3.12 14.62
C THR A 59 18.29 2.80 15.34
N ALA A 60 19.01 1.75 14.88
CA ALA A 60 20.25 1.32 15.48
C ALA A 60 21.27 2.47 15.61
N SER A 61 21.75 2.72 16.83
CA SER A 61 22.74 3.77 17.14
C SER A 61 22.30 5.19 16.75
N ARG A 62 21.01 5.44 16.62
CA ARG A 62 20.44 6.76 16.28
C ARG A 62 19.62 7.30 17.45
N THR A 63 19.50 8.62 17.50
CA THR A 63 18.70 9.32 18.51
C THR A 63 17.43 9.88 17.89
N SER A 64 16.29 9.54 18.48
CA SER A 64 14.99 10.08 18.09
C SER A 64 14.89 11.57 18.41
N GLN A 65 14.19 12.33 17.57
CA GLN A 65 13.71 13.66 17.96
C GLN A 65 12.78 13.53 19.18
N ALA A 66 12.81 14.51 20.05
CA ALA A 66 11.91 14.56 21.22
C ALA A 66 10.43 14.66 20.80
N LEU A 67 9.58 13.94 21.53
CA LEU A 67 8.13 14.06 21.35
C LEU A 67 7.64 15.41 21.88
N ASP A 68 6.68 16.02 21.21
CA ASP A 68 6.00 17.23 21.69
C ASP A 68 5.31 17.00 23.04
N VAL A 69 5.41 18.01 23.92
CA VAL A 69 4.91 17.95 25.30
C VAL A 69 3.39 17.77 25.42
N ASN A 70 2.63 18.11 24.36
CA ASN A 70 1.20 17.95 24.31
C ASN A 70 0.75 16.57 23.77
N SER A 71 1.70 15.73 23.40
CA SER A 71 1.45 14.37 22.90
C SER A 71 1.67 13.33 24.00
N THR A 72 1.00 12.20 23.91
CA THR A 72 1.09 11.10 24.88
C THR A 72 1.81 9.91 24.28
N LEU A 73 2.79 9.35 24.99
CA LEU A 73 3.44 8.09 24.68
C LEU A 73 3.11 7.04 25.73
N ILE A 74 2.59 5.89 25.30
CA ILE A 74 2.41 4.69 26.10
C ILE A 74 3.40 3.64 25.57
N GLY A 75 4.29 3.16 26.45
CA GLY A 75 5.44 2.32 26.07
C GLY A 75 6.71 3.15 25.77
N ASN A 76 7.65 2.61 25.00
CA ASN A 76 8.97 3.22 24.82
C ASN A 76 9.60 3.03 23.42
N GLN A 77 8.92 2.42 22.47
CA GLN A 77 9.43 2.14 21.12
C GLN A 77 8.90 3.13 20.09
N LEU A 78 9.11 4.42 20.33
CA LEU A 78 8.79 5.50 19.39
C LEU A 78 10.08 6.14 18.87
N PHE A 79 10.24 6.18 17.57
CA PHE A 79 11.32 6.90 16.88
C PHE A 79 10.76 7.96 15.96
N ILE A 80 11.19 9.19 16.13
CA ILE A 80 10.78 10.35 15.34
C ILE A 80 12.01 10.90 14.64
N GLU A 81 11.98 10.95 13.31
CA GLU A 81 13.05 11.53 12.50
C GLU A 81 13.11 13.05 12.63
N PRO A 82 14.29 13.66 12.38
CA PRO A 82 14.45 15.10 12.38
C PRO A 82 13.50 15.80 11.41
N GLY A 83 12.91 16.91 11.88
CA GLY A 83 11.97 17.72 11.09
C GLY A 83 10.53 17.22 11.05
N ALA A 84 10.26 16.04 11.59
CA ALA A 84 8.88 15.57 11.73
C ALA A 84 8.12 16.46 12.74
N LYS A 85 6.85 16.74 12.42
CA LYS A 85 5.96 17.54 13.26
C LYS A 85 4.88 16.64 13.84
N VAL A 86 4.83 16.59 15.16
CA VAL A 86 3.84 15.82 15.92
C VAL A 86 3.15 16.77 16.87
N SER A 87 1.82 16.80 16.88
CA SER A 87 1.07 17.69 17.76
C SER A 87 -0.14 17.00 18.35
N CYS A 88 -0.27 17.04 19.68
CA CYS A 88 -1.45 16.57 20.43
C CYS A 88 -1.91 15.16 19.98
N ALA A 89 -0.99 14.23 19.75
CA ALA A 89 -1.25 12.86 19.32
C ALA A 89 -1.04 11.84 20.45
N ILE A 90 -1.63 10.66 20.32
CA ILE A 90 -1.46 9.54 21.24
C ILE A 90 -0.79 8.38 20.52
N PHE A 91 0.38 7.96 21.04
CA PHE A 91 1.13 6.82 20.56
C PHE A 91 1.12 5.71 21.59
N ASN A 92 0.72 4.51 21.18
CA ASN A 92 0.80 3.31 22.00
C ASN A 92 1.72 2.28 21.34
N THR A 93 2.87 2.04 21.95
CA THR A 93 3.90 1.10 21.44
C THR A 93 3.91 -0.24 22.18
N GLU A 94 2.93 -0.53 23.04
CA GLU A 94 2.85 -1.81 23.76
C GLU A 94 2.68 -3.01 22.82
N THR A 95 2.06 -2.81 21.66
CA THR A 95 1.85 -3.86 20.65
C THR A 95 2.92 -3.88 19.56
N GLY A 96 3.80 -2.89 19.50
CA GLY A 96 4.90 -2.84 18.54
C GLY A 96 5.46 -1.43 18.33
N PRO A 97 6.61 -1.30 17.67
CA PRO A 97 7.30 -0.04 17.47
C PRO A 97 6.53 0.93 16.57
N ILE A 98 6.81 2.21 16.75
CA ILE A 98 6.28 3.30 15.90
C ILE A 98 7.45 4.11 15.36
N TYR A 99 7.50 4.25 14.03
CA TYR A 99 8.49 5.06 13.33
C TYR A 99 7.82 6.20 12.58
N ILE A 100 8.25 7.44 12.81
CA ILE A 100 7.78 8.65 12.14
C ILE A 100 8.93 9.19 11.28
N GLY A 101 8.76 9.15 9.96
CA GLY A 101 9.76 9.52 8.96
C GLY A 101 10.07 11.01 8.93
N LYS A 102 11.16 11.34 8.25
CA LYS A 102 11.66 12.71 8.09
C LYS A 102 10.58 13.65 7.53
N GLU A 103 10.41 14.81 8.16
CA GLU A 103 9.46 15.84 7.74
C GLU A 103 8.01 15.34 7.59
N ALA A 104 7.68 14.20 8.20
CA ALA A 104 6.31 13.73 8.28
C ALA A 104 5.51 14.54 9.31
N GLU A 105 4.18 14.52 9.17
CA GLU A 105 3.30 15.26 10.08
C GLU A 105 2.26 14.32 10.70
N VAL A 106 2.09 14.40 12.02
CA VAL A 106 0.99 13.74 12.74
C VAL A 106 0.16 14.84 13.39
N LEU A 107 -1.08 15.00 12.89
CA LEU A 107 -1.94 16.08 13.30
C LEU A 107 -2.76 15.74 14.55
N GLU A 108 -3.39 16.74 15.11
CA GLU A 108 -4.04 16.75 16.41
C GLU A 108 -5.11 15.65 16.56
N GLY A 109 -5.09 14.99 17.70
CA GLY A 109 -6.07 13.97 18.06
C GLY A 109 -5.85 12.62 17.37
N ALA A 110 -4.79 12.44 16.57
CA ALA A 110 -4.47 11.14 16.00
C ALA A 110 -4.12 10.13 17.09
N ILE A 111 -4.67 8.91 16.99
CA ILE A 111 -4.41 7.80 17.91
C ILE A 111 -3.76 6.68 17.12
N ILE A 112 -2.52 6.36 17.44
CA ILE A 112 -1.72 5.39 16.71
C ILE A 112 -1.24 4.29 17.67
N ARG A 113 -1.59 3.04 17.35
CA ARG A 113 -1.10 1.86 18.04
C ARG A 113 -0.20 1.07 17.10
N GLY A 114 1.04 0.83 17.54
CA GLY A 114 2.04 0.10 16.73
C GLY A 114 1.74 -1.41 16.57
N PRO A 115 2.47 -2.08 15.66
CA PRO A 115 3.57 -1.50 14.89
C PRO A 115 3.07 -0.58 13.76
N PHE A 116 3.78 0.53 13.56
CA PHE A 116 3.40 1.55 12.58
C PHE A 116 4.63 2.25 12.00
N ALA A 117 4.64 2.49 10.70
CA ALA A 117 5.63 3.35 10.05
C ALA A 117 4.95 4.41 9.17
N LEU A 118 5.35 5.66 9.36
CA LEU A 118 4.98 6.79 8.51
C LEU A 118 6.20 7.21 7.70
N GLY A 119 6.13 7.11 6.37
CA GLY A 119 7.18 7.52 5.45
C GLY A 119 7.42 9.03 5.45
N GLU A 120 8.55 9.44 4.90
CA GLU A 120 8.94 10.86 4.83
C GLU A 120 7.88 11.72 4.10
N HIS A 121 7.73 12.96 4.55
CA HIS A 121 6.77 13.95 4.00
C HIS A 121 5.31 13.49 3.99
N SER A 122 4.97 12.43 4.72
CA SER A 122 3.61 11.90 4.81
C SER A 122 2.83 12.53 5.96
N ILE A 123 1.50 12.47 5.87
CA ILE A 123 0.65 13.14 6.85
C ILE A 123 -0.38 12.16 7.42
N VAL A 124 -0.43 12.02 8.74
CA VAL A 124 -1.57 11.48 9.47
C VAL A 124 -2.51 12.63 9.79
N LYS A 125 -3.73 12.55 9.29
CA LYS A 125 -4.75 13.60 9.44
C LYS A 125 -5.34 13.62 10.86
N MET A 126 -5.97 14.76 11.21
CA MET A 126 -6.62 14.96 12.50
C MET A 126 -7.58 13.82 12.86
N ALA A 127 -7.56 13.40 14.13
CA ALA A 127 -8.43 12.37 14.70
C ALA A 127 -8.39 11.00 14.01
N ALA A 128 -7.31 10.71 13.25
CA ALA A 128 -7.13 9.38 12.65
C ALA A 128 -6.97 8.31 13.74
N LYS A 129 -7.51 7.12 13.49
CA LYS A 129 -7.38 5.92 14.31
C LYS A 129 -6.63 4.86 13.54
N ILE A 130 -5.38 4.58 13.94
CA ILE A 130 -4.51 3.63 13.23
C ILE A 130 -4.07 2.55 14.20
N TYR A 131 -4.26 1.28 13.82
CA TYR A 131 -3.86 0.13 14.62
C TYR A 131 -3.62 -1.11 13.75
N GLY A 132 -3.02 -2.15 14.34
CA GLY A 132 -2.46 -3.25 13.55
C GLY A 132 -1.28 -2.80 12.72
N ALA A 133 -0.51 -3.74 12.17
CA ALA A 133 0.70 -3.44 11.43
C ALA A 133 0.42 -2.59 10.18
N THR A 134 0.69 -1.30 10.26
CA THR A 134 0.37 -0.36 9.18
C THR A 134 1.61 0.39 8.72
N THR A 135 1.85 0.35 7.41
CA THR A 135 2.92 1.11 6.74
C THR A 135 2.32 2.13 5.80
N VAL A 136 2.76 3.38 5.92
CA VAL A 136 2.38 4.49 5.04
C VAL A 136 3.64 4.96 4.31
N GLY A 137 3.69 4.75 3.02
CA GLY A 137 4.79 5.15 2.14
C GLY A 137 4.95 6.67 2.03
N PRO A 138 6.07 7.14 1.46
CA PRO A 138 6.41 8.56 1.43
C PRO A 138 5.38 9.41 0.69
N HIS A 139 5.29 10.69 1.07
CA HIS A 139 4.40 11.69 0.45
C HIS A 139 2.91 11.33 0.45
N SER A 140 2.48 10.39 1.27
CA SER A 140 1.10 9.92 1.36
C SER A 140 0.31 10.64 2.46
N LYS A 141 -1.02 10.58 2.39
CA LYS A 141 -1.89 11.16 3.41
C LYS A 141 -2.91 10.13 3.87
N VAL A 142 -3.00 9.95 5.19
CA VAL A 142 -3.90 8.98 5.79
C VAL A 142 -4.78 9.60 6.86
N GLY A 143 -6.02 9.14 6.97
CA GLY A 143 -7.02 9.61 7.93
C GLY A 143 -8.18 8.64 8.06
N GLY A 144 -9.09 8.90 8.99
CA GLY A 144 -10.18 8.00 9.34
C GLY A 144 -9.69 6.79 10.13
N GLU A 145 -10.23 5.61 9.86
CA GLU A 145 -9.85 4.38 10.55
C GLU A 145 -9.05 3.46 9.64
N ILE A 146 -7.85 3.05 10.09
CA ILE A 146 -6.94 2.19 9.32
C ILE A 146 -6.45 1.05 10.21
N HIS A 147 -6.57 -0.17 9.69
CA HIS A 147 -6.16 -1.38 10.38
C HIS A 147 -5.36 -2.31 9.47
N ASN A 148 -4.12 -2.64 9.86
CA ASN A 148 -3.30 -3.62 9.16
C ASN A 148 -3.23 -3.39 7.64
N ALA A 149 -2.71 -2.25 7.22
CA ALA A 149 -2.66 -1.84 5.82
C ALA A 149 -1.27 -1.42 5.38
N VAL A 150 -0.93 -1.68 4.12
CA VAL A 150 0.26 -1.17 3.46
C VAL A 150 -0.17 -0.20 2.36
N ILE A 151 0.23 1.05 2.50
CA ILE A 151 -0.06 2.13 1.56
C ILE A 151 1.26 2.58 0.97
N PHE A 152 1.43 2.43 -0.34
CA PHE A 152 2.63 2.85 -1.05
C PHE A 152 2.69 4.38 -1.17
N GLY A 153 3.77 4.89 -1.77
CA GLY A 153 4.02 6.32 -1.84
C GLY A 153 2.98 7.12 -2.62
N TYR A 154 2.92 8.43 -2.37
CA TYR A 154 2.10 9.39 -3.10
C TYR A 154 0.58 9.12 -3.08
N SER A 155 0.12 8.26 -2.19
CA SER A 155 -1.28 7.81 -2.12
C SER A 155 -2.06 8.51 -1.02
N ASN A 156 -3.37 8.68 -1.22
CA ASN A 156 -4.22 9.39 -0.29
C ASN A 156 -5.44 8.53 0.14
N LYS A 157 -5.52 8.23 1.43
CA LYS A 157 -6.71 7.81 2.19
C LYS A 157 -6.93 8.84 3.29
N GLY A 158 -7.06 10.10 2.91
CA GLY A 158 -6.94 11.26 3.82
C GLY A 158 -8.21 11.66 4.58
N HIS A 159 -9.33 10.99 4.37
CA HIS A 159 -10.65 11.30 4.97
C HIS A 159 -11.17 10.14 5.82
N ASP A 160 -12.31 10.33 6.47
CA ASP A 160 -13.00 9.27 7.21
C ASP A 160 -13.39 8.09 6.31
N GLY A 161 -13.81 7.00 6.92
CA GLY A 161 -14.02 5.70 6.32
C GLY A 161 -12.99 4.67 6.78
N TYR A 162 -13.35 3.38 6.67
CA TYR A 162 -12.53 2.25 7.14
C TYR A 162 -11.68 1.65 6.02
N LEU A 163 -10.39 1.45 6.29
CA LEU A 163 -9.46 0.70 5.45
C LEU A 163 -8.78 -0.39 6.29
N GLY A 164 -9.11 -1.65 6.03
CA GLY A 164 -8.58 -2.78 6.82
C GLY A 164 -8.08 -3.95 5.99
N ASN A 165 -6.96 -4.58 6.42
CA ASN A 165 -6.30 -5.70 5.76
C ASN A 165 -6.12 -5.43 4.26
N ALA A 166 -5.50 -4.30 3.93
CA ALA A 166 -5.52 -3.72 2.60
C ALA A 166 -4.12 -3.36 2.08
N VAL A 167 -4.02 -3.29 0.76
CA VAL A 167 -2.84 -2.76 0.07
C VAL A 167 -3.30 -1.70 -0.92
N LEU A 168 -2.72 -0.51 -0.84
CA LEU A 168 -2.86 0.54 -1.85
C LEU A 168 -1.51 0.73 -2.53
N GLY A 169 -1.48 0.64 -3.85
CA GLY A 169 -0.32 0.95 -4.69
C GLY A 169 0.05 2.42 -4.66
N GLU A 170 0.95 2.84 -5.51
CA GLU A 170 1.35 4.24 -5.65
C GLU A 170 0.30 5.08 -6.38
N TRP A 171 0.25 6.37 -6.07
CA TRP A 171 -0.62 7.33 -6.74
C TRP A 171 -2.12 7.04 -6.61
N CYS A 172 -2.51 6.21 -5.64
CA CYS A 172 -3.91 5.91 -5.36
C CYS A 172 -4.62 7.08 -4.66
N ASN A 173 -5.93 7.20 -4.91
CA ASN A 173 -6.75 8.18 -4.18
C ASN A 173 -8.09 7.58 -3.77
N ILE A 174 -8.31 7.52 -2.47
CA ILE A 174 -9.58 7.08 -1.87
C ILE A 174 -10.42 8.30 -1.53
N GLY A 175 -11.60 8.39 -2.12
CA GLY A 175 -12.57 9.46 -1.83
C GLY A 175 -13.08 9.41 -0.40
N ALA A 176 -13.59 10.54 0.09
CA ALA A 176 -14.10 10.67 1.46
C ALA A 176 -15.20 9.65 1.74
N ASP A 177 -15.23 9.16 2.99
CA ASP A 177 -16.22 8.20 3.49
C ASP A 177 -16.29 6.88 2.70
N SER A 178 -15.18 6.51 2.06
CA SER A 178 -15.08 5.23 1.38
C SER A 178 -14.61 4.14 2.35
N ASN A 179 -15.20 2.96 2.22
CA ASN A 179 -14.99 1.86 3.15
C ASN A 179 -14.67 0.56 2.41
N ASN A 180 -13.86 -0.30 3.01
CA ASN A 180 -13.76 -1.69 2.57
C ASN A 180 -14.18 -2.66 3.67
N SER A 181 -14.95 -3.68 3.32
CA SER A 181 -15.12 -4.85 4.18
C SER A 181 -13.85 -5.70 4.14
N ASN A 182 -13.43 -6.24 5.28
CA ASN A 182 -12.30 -7.17 5.38
C ASN A 182 -12.67 -8.55 5.93
N LEU A 183 -13.92 -8.75 6.37
CA LEU A 183 -14.43 -9.98 6.93
C LEU A 183 -15.80 -10.31 6.35
N LYS A 184 -16.01 -11.54 5.93
CA LYS A 184 -17.33 -12.01 5.49
C LYS A 184 -18.23 -12.34 6.68
N ASN A 185 -19.53 -12.08 6.58
CA ASN A 185 -20.50 -12.36 7.63
C ASN A 185 -20.53 -13.83 8.06
N ASN A 186 -20.22 -14.76 7.16
CA ASN A 186 -20.16 -16.19 7.44
C ASN A 186 -18.77 -16.68 7.86
N TYR A 187 -17.83 -15.77 8.11
CA TYR A 187 -16.43 -16.06 8.49
C TYR A 187 -15.67 -16.97 7.51
N ALA A 188 -16.18 -17.11 6.28
CA ALA A 188 -15.52 -17.93 5.27
C ALA A 188 -14.22 -17.30 4.80
N GLU A 189 -13.29 -18.16 4.38
CA GLU A 189 -12.03 -17.76 3.76
C GLU A 189 -12.25 -16.79 2.59
N VAL A 190 -11.44 -15.74 2.54
CA VAL A 190 -11.48 -14.75 1.48
C VAL A 190 -10.78 -15.27 0.23
N LYS A 191 -11.29 -14.89 -0.93
CA LYS A 191 -10.66 -15.16 -2.21
C LYS A 191 -10.26 -13.85 -2.87
N LEU A 192 -9.08 -13.81 -3.49
CA LEU A 192 -8.60 -12.69 -4.32
C LEU A 192 -8.51 -13.12 -5.79
N TRP A 193 -8.73 -12.18 -6.68
CA TRP A 193 -8.45 -12.39 -8.10
C TRP A 193 -6.96 -12.60 -8.33
N HIS A 194 -6.63 -13.58 -9.17
CA HIS A 194 -5.26 -13.90 -9.54
C HIS A 194 -5.12 -13.87 -11.06
N TYR A 195 -4.34 -12.93 -11.59
CA TYR A 195 -4.17 -12.69 -13.02
C TYR A 195 -3.60 -13.91 -13.76
N GLY A 196 -2.59 -14.58 -13.19
CA GLY A 196 -1.94 -15.73 -13.83
C GLY A 196 -2.85 -16.94 -14.03
N THR A 197 -3.84 -17.14 -13.15
CA THR A 197 -4.84 -18.22 -13.29
C THR A 197 -6.18 -17.76 -13.78
N GLN A 198 -6.34 -16.45 -13.94
CA GLN A 198 -7.59 -15.80 -14.38
C GLN A 198 -8.82 -16.25 -13.58
N ASN A 199 -8.64 -16.41 -12.28
CA ASN A 199 -9.70 -16.88 -11.38
C ASN A 199 -9.47 -16.37 -9.95
N PHE A 200 -10.53 -16.46 -9.12
CA PHE A 200 -10.46 -16.20 -7.70
C PHE A 200 -9.79 -17.35 -6.95
N GLN A 201 -8.68 -17.07 -6.29
CA GLN A 201 -7.94 -18.03 -5.48
C GLN A 201 -8.13 -17.77 -3.98
N LYS A 202 -8.17 -18.83 -3.20
CA LYS A 202 -8.23 -18.81 -1.76
C LYS A 202 -6.94 -18.20 -1.19
N THR A 203 -7.07 -17.33 -0.19
CA THR A 203 -5.94 -16.64 0.45
C THR A 203 -5.41 -17.35 1.69
N GLY A 204 -6.15 -18.30 2.25
CA GLY A 204 -5.88 -18.87 3.57
C GLY A 204 -6.34 -17.97 4.73
N LEU A 205 -6.91 -16.79 4.44
CA LEU A 205 -7.24 -15.77 5.42
C LEU A 205 -8.75 -15.58 5.56
N GLN A 206 -9.20 -15.35 6.79
CA GLN A 206 -10.55 -14.86 7.08
C GLN A 206 -10.65 -13.34 6.91
N PHE A 207 -9.56 -12.62 7.19
CA PHE A 207 -9.48 -11.16 7.08
C PHE A 207 -8.63 -10.77 5.86
N CYS A 208 -9.26 -10.22 4.84
CA CYS A 208 -8.59 -9.67 3.68
C CYS A 208 -9.50 -8.66 3.00
N GLY A 209 -9.08 -7.42 2.94
CA GLY A 209 -9.87 -6.29 2.45
C GLY A 209 -9.59 -5.97 0.99
N LEU A 210 -9.19 -4.72 0.75
CA LEU A 210 -8.97 -4.14 -0.57
C LEU A 210 -7.52 -4.28 -1.00
N ILE A 211 -7.31 -4.75 -2.23
CA ILE A 211 -6.04 -4.63 -2.96
C ILE A 211 -6.29 -3.68 -4.12
N MET A 212 -5.64 -2.53 -4.11
CA MET A 212 -5.79 -1.50 -5.15
C MET A 212 -4.43 -1.19 -5.76
N ALA A 213 -4.32 -1.35 -7.07
CA ALA A 213 -3.08 -1.13 -7.82
C ALA A 213 -2.86 0.36 -8.13
N ASP A 214 -1.68 0.66 -8.67
CA ASP A 214 -1.19 2.02 -8.90
C ASP A 214 -2.13 2.87 -9.73
N HIS A 215 -2.14 4.17 -9.46
CA HIS A 215 -2.96 5.17 -10.12
C HIS A 215 -4.48 4.99 -10.00
N ALA A 216 -4.97 3.94 -9.32
CA ALA A 216 -6.40 3.74 -9.15
C ALA A 216 -7.02 4.77 -8.20
N LYS A 217 -8.24 5.17 -8.50
CA LYS A 217 -8.99 6.18 -7.76
C LYS A 217 -10.41 5.74 -7.51
N CYS A 218 -10.99 6.13 -6.39
CA CYS A 218 -12.42 6.00 -6.19
C CYS A 218 -13.05 7.31 -5.73
N GLY A 219 -14.31 7.50 -6.11
CA GLY A 219 -15.14 8.61 -5.66
C GLY A 219 -15.47 8.53 -4.18
N ILE A 220 -16.13 9.58 -3.67
CA ILE A 220 -16.64 9.60 -2.29
C ILE A 220 -17.69 8.50 -2.08
N ASN A 221 -17.84 8.02 -0.82
CA ASN A 221 -18.83 7.00 -0.44
C ASN A 221 -18.73 5.68 -1.21
N THR A 222 -17.54 5.32 -1.68
CA THR A 222 -17.36 4.04 -2.36
C THR A 222 -17.29 2.89 -1.34
N MET A 223 -18.06 1.82 -1.58
CA MET A 223 -18.13 0.64 -0.73
C MET A 223 -17.45 -0.55 -1.41
N PHE A 224 -16.36 -1.04 -0.87
CA PHE A 224 -15.68 -2.22 -1.39
C PHE A 224 -16.03 -3.47 -0.58
N ASN A 225 -16.36 -4.55 -1.27
CA ASN A 225 -16.55 -5.86 -0.65
C ASN A 225 -15.22 -6.46 -0.18
N THR A 226 -15.34 -7.45 0.72
CA THR A 226 -14.22 -8.29 1.19
C THR A 226 -13.50 -8.92 -0.01
N GLY A 227 -12.18 -8.77 -0.07
CA GLY A 227 -11.35 -9.35 -1.12
C GLY A 227 -11.52 -8.70 -2.49
N THR A 228 -11.81 -7.42 -2.54
CA THR A 228 -11.84 -6.68 -3.80
C THR A 228 -10.44 -6.41 -4.31
N VAL A 229 -10.21 -6.70 -5.60
CA VAL A 229 -8.97 -6.38 -6.34
C VAL A 229 -9.31 -5.36 -7.42
N VAL A 230 -8.63 -4.23 -7.35
CA VAL A 230 -8.77 -3.11 -8.30
C VAL A 230 -7.46 -2.97 -9.07
N GLY A 231 -7.54 -3.03 -10.38
CA GLY A 231 -6.39 -2.91 -11.29
C GLY A 231 -5.84 -1.49 -11.41
N VAL A 232 -4.76 -1.38 -12.19
CA VAL A 232 -4.04 -0.12 -12.45
C VAL A 232 -4.93 0.90 -13.15
N SER A 233 -4.79 2.16 -12.79
CA SER A 233 -5.48 3.30 -13.43
C SER A 233 -7.01 3.17 -13.50
N CYS A 234 -7.63 2.44 -12.56
CA CYS A 234 -9.08 2.40 -12.45
C CYS A 234 -9.65 3.72 -11.90
N ASN A 235 -10.85 4.08 -12.35
CA ASN A 235 -11.61 5.17 -11.77
C ASN A 235 -13.02 4.67 -11.40
N ILE A 236 -13.28 4.51 -10.09
CA ILE A 236 -14.48 3.86 -9.55
C ILE A 236 -15.39 4.92 -8.94
N PHE A 237 -16.65 4.94 -9.34
CA PHE A 237 -17.65 5.90 -8.85
C PHE A 237 -19.07 5.35 -8.97
N GLY A 238 -20.03 6.08 -8.40
CA GLY A 238 -21.44 5.71 -8.40
C GLY A 238 -21.85 4.97 -7.12
N SER A 239 -23.12 4.63 -7.02
CA SER A 239 -23.70 3.96 -5.85
C SER A 239 -23.61 2.43 -5.96
N GLY A 240 -23.58 1.74 -4.82
CA GLY A 240 -23.54 0.29 -4.73
C GLY A 240 -22.11 -0.27 -4.66
N PHE A 241 -22.02 -1.59 -4.56
CA PHE A 241 -20.73 -2.29 -4.48
C PHE A 241 -20.21 -2.62 -5.88
N PRO A 242 -19.03 -2.19 -6.28
CA PRO A 242 -18.39 -2.72 -7.48
C PRO A 242 -18.12 -4.22 -7.32
N ARG A 243 -17.95 -4.93 -8.45
CA ARG A 243 -17.56 -6.34 -8.43
C ARG A 243 -16.19 -6.53 -7.75
N ASN A 244 -15.94 -7.72 -7.21
CA ASN A 244 -14.71 -8.02 -6.47
C ASN A 244 -13.43 -8.04 -7.33
N PHE A 245 -13.55 -8.05 -8.64
CA PHE A 245 -12.43 -7.80 -9.56
C PHE A 245 -12.82 -6.68 -10.53
N VAL A 246 -12.05 -5.59 -10.44
CA VAL A 246 -12.13 -4.45 -11.36
C VAL A 246 -10.86 -4.47 -12.21
N PRO A 247 -10.95 -4.80 -13.51
CA PRO A 247 -9.78 -4.87 -14.39
C PRO A 247 -9.07 -3.54 -14.53
N ASP A 248 -7.80 -3.59 -14.87
CA ASP A 248 -6.98 -2.39 -15.15
C ASP A 248 -7.65 -1.47 -16.15
N PHE A 249 -7.49 -0.17 -16.00
CA PHE A 249 -8.08 0.84 -16.87
C PHE A 249 -9.60 0.72 -17.02
N SER A 250 -10.29 0.48 -15.89
CA SER A 250 -11.76 0.48 -15.83
C SER A 250 -12.29 1.83 -15.36
N TRP A 251 -13.34 2.31 -16.02
CA TRP A 251 -14.08 3.52 -15.68
C TRP A 251 -15.54 3.17 -15.40
N GLY A 252 -16.04 3.42 -14.19
CA GLY A 252 -17.41 3.10 -13.81
C GLY A 252 -17.57 2.65 -12.37
N GLY A 253 -18.52 1.75 -12.11
CA GLY A 253 -18.83 1.27 -10.76
C GLY A 253 -19.76 0.07 -10.75
N ALA A 254 -20.64 -0.03 -9.74
CA ALA A 254 -21.53 -1.17 -9.56
C ALA A 254 -22.47 -1.46 -10.76
N HIS A 255 -22.82 -0.41 -11.51
CA HIS A 255 -23.71 -0.53 -12.67
C HIS A 255 -23.01 -0.95 -13.97
N GLY A 256 -21.68 -1.07 -13.95
CA GLY A 256 -20.87 -1.49 -15.08
C GLY A 256 -19.58 -0.68 -15.21
N PHE A 257 -18.69 -1.20 -16.03
CA PHE A 257 -17.41 -0.57 -16.34
C PHE A 257 -17.22 -0.48 -17.84
N GLU A 258 -16.64 0.61 -18.29
CA GLU A 258 -16.10 0.80 -19.63
C GLU A 258 -14.59 0.95 -19.59
N THR A 259 -13.92 0.85 -20.73
CA THR A 259 -12.47 1.04 -20.82
C THR A 259 -12.11 2.51 -20.57
N TYR A 260 -11.31 2.77 -19.58
CA TYR A 260 -10.68 4.06 -19.33
C TYR A 260 -9.53 4.27 -20.32
N GLY A 261 -9.75 5.10 -21.32
CA GLY A 261 -8.78 5.30 -22.41
C GLY A 261 -7.41 5.74 -21.90
N LEU A 262 -6.35 5.15 -22.46
CA LEU A 262 -4.97 5.35 -22.06
C LEU A 262 -4.55 6.85 -22.04
N ASN A 263 -4.92 7.62 -23.08
CA ASN A 263 -4.61 9.04 -23.13
C ASN A 263 -5.25 9.84 -21.98
N LYS A 264 -6.48 9.51 -21.60
CA LYS A 264 -7.15 10.14 -20.45
C LYS A 264 -6.48 9.75 -19.13
N ALA A 265 -6.00 8.52 -18.99
CA ALA A 265 -5.22 8.09 -17.84
C ALA A 265 -3.89 8.87 -17.75
N PHE A 266 -3.21 9.10 -18.87
CA PHE A 266 -2.00 9.92 -18.93
C PHE A 266 -2.26 11.37 -18.53
N GLU A 267 -3.30 12.02 -19.05
CA GLU A 267 -3.68 13.38 -18.69
C GLU A 267 -3.85 13.54 -17.17
N VAL A 268 -4.50 12.57 -16.54
CA VAL A 268 -4.70 12.58 -15.08
C VAL A 268 -3.40 12.31 -14.33
N ALA A 269 -2.59 11.34 -14.78
CA ALA A 269 -1.29 11.04 -14.18
C ALA A 269 -0.36 12.25 -14.25
N GLU A 270 -0.26 12.90 -15.41
CA GLU A 270 0.55 14.11 -15.62
C GLU A 270 0.16 15.22 -14.63
N LYS A 271 -1.14 15.49 -14.45
CA LYS A 271 -1.61 16.50 -13.48
C LYS A 271 -1.31 16.13 -12.02
N VAL A 272 -1.34 14.85 -11.69
CA VAL A 272 -0.98 14.38 -10.34
C VAL A 272 0.52 14.53 -10.08
N PHE A 273 1.37 14.20 -11.04
CA PHE A 273 2.83 14.39 -10.97
C PHE A 273 3.19 15.88 -10.89
N GLU A 274 2.65 16.70 -11.80
CA GLU A 274 2.84 18.16 -11.81
C GLU A 274 2.54 18.78 -10.42
N ARG A 275 1.44 18.38 -9.78
CA ARG A 275 1.07 18.85 -8.43
C ARG A 275 2.10 18.49 -7.36
N ARG A 276 2.96 17.51 -7.62
CA ARG A 276 4.06 17.07 -6.74
C ARG A 276 5.41 17.62 -7.18
N GLY A 277 5.45 18.48 -8.20
CA GLY A 277 6.69 19.00 -8.78
C GLY A 277 7.53 17.93 -9.49
N MET A 278 6.88 16.89 -10.01
CA MET A 278 7.50 15.76 -10.69
C MET A 278 7.08 15.72 -12.16
N ASP A 279 7.96 15.20 -13.02
CA ASP A 279 7.67 14.99 -14.44
C ASP A 279 7.08 13.59 -14.67
N PHE A 280 5.93 13.53 -15.33
CA PHE A 280 5.38 12.30 -15.88
C PHE A 280 6.11 11.97 -17.18
N ASN A 281 7.24 11.28 -17.04
CA ASN A 281 8.21 11.06 -18.11
C ASN A 281 7.81 9.90 -19.04
N GLN A 282 8.65 9.64 -20.05
CA GLN A 282 8.37 8.59 -21.04
C GLN A 282 8.40 7.19 -20.44
N VAL A 283 9.20 6.93 -19.39
CA VAL A 283 9.26 5.61 -18.73
C VAL A 283 7.92 5.30 -18.05
N GLU A 284 7.32 6.27 -17.37
CA GLU A 284 6.00 6.12 -16.76
C GLU A 284 4.91 5.84 -17.82
N LYS A 285 4.97 6.55 -18.96
CA LYS A 285 4.06 6.32 -20.10
C LYS A 285 4.22 4.92 -20.67
N ASP A 286 5.45 4.46 -20.85
CA ASP A 286 5.75 3.13 -21.39
C ASP A 286 5.27 2.02 -20.45
N ILE A 287 5.44 2.17 -19.12
CA ILE A 287 4.93 1.24 -18.12
C ILE A 287 3.40 1.15 -18.20
N LEU A 288 2.70 2.27 -18.15
CA LEU A 288 1.23 2.27 -18.21
C LEU A 288 0.71 1.75 -19.56
N THR A 289 1.41 2.02 -20.66
CA THR A 289 1.07 1.47 -21.98
C THR A 289 1.21 -0.06 -21.97
N ALA A 290 2.31 -0.58 -21.46
CA ALA A 290 2.53 -2.03 -21.37
C ALA A 290 1.45 -2.72 -20.53
N VAL A 291 1.07 -2.14 -19.38
CA VAL A 291 -0.02 -2.68 -18.56
C VAL A 291 -1.35 -2.62 -19.32
N PHE A 292 -1.63 -1.50 -20.00
CA PHE A 292 -2.86 -1.34 -20.78
C PHE A 292 -2.99 -2.42 -21.86
N GLU A 293 -1.93 -2.70 -22.61
CA GLU A 293 -1.90 -3.70 -23.67
C GLU A 293 -2.00 -5.14 -23.11
N GLN A 294 -1.19 -5.48 -22.10
CA GLN A 294 -1.14 -6.82 -21.52
C GLN A 294 -2.44 -7.23 -20.83
N THR A 295 -3.23 -6.29 -20.36
CA THR A 295 -4.47 -6.54 -19.61
C THR A 295 -5.74 -6.31 -20.43
N GLU A 296 -5.63 -6.10 -21.75
CA GLU A 296 -6.77 -5.84 -22.63
C GLU A 296 -7.86 -6.90 -22.52
N SER A 297 -7.47 -8.17 -22.43
CA SER A 297 -8.40 -9.30 -22.39
C SER A 297 -9.33 -9.31 -21.17
N PHE A 298 -8.97 -8.64 -20.09
CA PHE A 298 -9.77 -8.57 -18.85
C PHE A 298 -10.85 -7.47 -18.90
N ARG A 299 -10.76 -6.53 -19.84
CA ARG A 299 -11.71 -5.41 -20.02
C ARG A 299 -12.87 -5.71 -20.99
N LYS A 300 -12.94 -6.89 -21.55
CA LYS A 300 -14.00 -7.32 -22.50
C LYS A 300 -15.23 -7.82 -21.78
#